data_4dcba3681801980ee0606d5cd2e94528
#
_entry.id   4dcba3681801980ee0606d5cd2e94528
#
_cell.length_a   1.000
_cell.length_b   1.000
_cell.length_c   1.000
_cell.angle_alpha   90.00
_cell.angle_beta   90.00
_cell.angle_gamma   90.00
#
_symmetry.space_group_name_H-M   'P 1'
#
loop_
_entity.id
_entity.type
_entity.pdbx_description
1 polymer ?
#
loop_
_entity_poly.entity_id
_entity_poly.type
_entity_poly.pdbx_seq_one_letter_code
_entity_poly.pdbx_strand_id
1 'polypeptide(L)'
;DEPSVPEPNNWGGIKFNPGSSGSITHAQFAYGGGEISGMIEIEDADVTVRQSTFRDSGEDGIRVRNIDGINRTVLIENCTFTDINNSGSDAIECNSASPTITACTFTNNNAAVWLDGTSFPHFSGDLVADDGVRLANATYDRDGTWEYAGIPYILDGDITIPEGIALIVDPKVVVKGNDYWYSIFVDGSLTLAGTEIDPIIFTSMRDDTIAGDTNKDANA
;
A
#
# COMPACT_ATOMS: atom_id res chain seq x y z
N ASP A 1 26.28 -26.57 -17.36
CA ASP A 1 25.02 -25.93 -16.95
C ASP A 1 25.07 -24.49 -17.43
N GLU A 2 24.12 -24.09 -18.27
CA GLU A 2 23.92 -22.69 -18.60
C GLU A 2 23.57 -21.92 -17.32
N PRO A 3 24.09 -20.70 -17.09
CA PRO A 3 23.66 -19.91 -15.95
C PRO A 3 22.17 -19.66 -16.08
N SER A 4 21.37 -20.15 -15.12
CA SER A 4 19.94 -19.87 -15.07
C SER A 4 19.75 -18.35 -14.91
N VAL A 5 18.89 -17.77 -15.72
CA VAL A 5 18.46 -16.39 -15.53
C VAL A 5 17.69 -16.34 -14.22
N PRO A 6 17.98 -15.41 -13.30
CA PRO A 6 17.18 -15.24 -12.09
C PRO A 6 15.73 -14.91 -12.43
N GLU A 7 14.80 -15.53 -11.74
CA GLU A 7 13.35 -15.34 -11.91
C GLU A 7 12.69 -15.06 -10.54
N PRO A 8 11.54 -14.38 -10.49
CA PRO A 8 10.74 -14.28 -9.29
C PRO A 8 10.54 -15.65 -8.62
N ASN A 9 10.46 -15.70 -7.28
CA ASN A 9 10.34 -16.93 -6.49
C ASN A 9 11.60 -17.83 -6.43
N ASN A 10 12.76 -17.34 -6.82
CA ASN A 10 14.00 -18.13 -6.73
C ASN A 10 14.52 -18.32 -5.29
N TRP A 11 14.00 -17.56 -4.32
CA TRP A 11 14.26 -17.77 -2.88
C TRP A 11 13.02 -17.38 -2.05
N GLY A 12 12.91 -17.90 -0.80
CA GLY A 12 11.71 -17.80 0.01
C GLY A 12 11.39 -16.38 0.49
N GLY A 13 12.33 -15.70 1.12
CA GLY A 13 12.15 -14.40 1.76
C GLY A 13 12.68 -14.35 3.19
N ILE A 14 12.48 -13.21 3.87
CA ILE A 14 12.78 -13.04 5.30
C ILE A 14 11.48 -12.81 6.06
N LYS A 15 11.22 -13.62 7.09
CA LYS A 15 10.06 -13.47 7.95
C LYS A 15 10.47 -13.02 9.34
N PHE A 16 9.87 -11.91 9.78
CA PHE A 16 9.87 -11.47 11.19
C PHE A 16 8.64 -12.05 11.86
N ASN A 17 8.84 -13.01 12.74
CA ASN A 17 7.76 -13.68 13.48
C ASN A 17 7.28 -12.82 14.67
N PRO A 18 6.09 -13.11 15.22
CA PRO A 18 5.52 -12.38 16.34
C PRO A 18 6.50 -12.16 17.50
N GLY A 19 6.58 -10.90 17.94
CA GLY A 19 7.46 -10.47 19.03
C GLY A 19 8.93 -10.31 18.64
N SER A 20 9.30 -10.54 17.40
CA SER A 20 10.66 -10.24 16.92
C SER A 20 10.84 -8.75 16.62
N SER A 21 12.08 -8.35 16.38
CA SER A 21 12.40 -7.02 15.94
C SER A 21 13.59 -7.02 14.98
N GLY A 22 13.73 -5.97 14.18
CA GLY A 22 14.84 -5.87 13.27
C GLY A 22 15.00 -4.52 12.59
N SER A 23 16.17 -4.38 11.96
CA SER A 23 16.48 -3.22 11.12
C SER A 23 17.17 -3.68 9.85
N ILE A 24 16.65 -3.20 8.72
CA ILE A 24 17.20 -3.43 7.37
C ILE A 24 17.56 -2.06 6.82
N THR A 25 18.81 -1.88 6.40
CA THR A 25 19.28 -0.61 5.86
C THR A 25 20.27 -0.88 4.72
N HIS A 26 20.14 -0.15 3.62
CA HIS A 26 21.00 -0.28 2.43
C HIS A 26 21.07 -1.71 1.88
N ALA A 27 19.95 -2.43 1.87
CA ALA A 27 19.86 -3.77 1.34
C ALA A 27 19.20 -3.79 -0.06
N GLN A 28 19.51 -4.82 -0.84
CA GLN A 28 18.90 -5.07 -2.14
C GLN A 28 18.24 -6.44 -2.13
N PHE A 29 16.96 -6.47 -2.45
CA PHE A 29 16.15 -7.68 -2.54
C PHE A 29 15.67 -7.84 -3.98
N ALA A 30 15.85 -9.05 -4.53
CA ALA A 30 15.37 -9.38 -5.86
C ALA A 30 15.04 -10.86 -5.97
N TYR A 31 14.05 -11.20 -6.81
CA TYR A 31 13.70 -12.58 -7.18
C TYR A 31 13.23 -13.44 -5.99
N GLY A 32 12.73 -12.84 -4.92
CA GLY A 32 12.20 -13.54 -3.76
C GLY A 32 10.69 -13.79 -3.83
N GLY A 33 10.12 -14.21 -2.69
CA GLY A 33 8.69 -14.45 -2.51
C GLY A 33 8.27 -15.92 -2.74
N GLY A 34 9.21 -16.84 -2.89
CA GLY A 34 8.91 -18.22 -3.28
C GLY A 34 8.29 -19.11 -2.20
N GLU A 35 8.30 -18.72 -0.93
CA GLU A 35 7.79 -19.55 0.18
C GLU A 35 6.88 -18.75 1.14
N ILE A 36 7.13 -17.48 1.28
CA ILE A 36 6.33 -16.56 2.12
C ILE A 36 5.71 -15.47 1.26
N SER A 37 4.72 -14.79 1.78
CA SER A 37 3.90 -13.83 1.02
C SER A 37 4.59 -12.50 0.72
N GLY A 38 5.91 -12.47 0.65
CA GLY A 38 6.69 -11.29 0.28
C GLY A 38 8.19 -11.54 0.39
N MET A 39 9.02 -10.68 -0.20
CA MET A 39 10.47 -10.74 0.07
C MET A 39 10.78 -10.46 1.54
N ILE A 40 9.97 -9.60 2.17
CA ILE A 40 9.94 -9.39 3.62
C ILE A 40 8.51 -9.56 4.10
N GLU A 41 8.30 -10.48 5.04
CA GLU A 41 7.03 -10.61 5.78
C GLU A 41 7.25 -10.18 7.23
N ILE A 42 6.45 -9.22 7.70
CA ILE A 42 6.48 -8.68 9.07
C ILE A 42 5.17 -9.04 9.74
N GLU A 43 5.21 -9.96 10.69
CA GLU A 43 4.04 -10.43 11.43
C GLU A 43 4.19 -10.10 12.91
N ASP A 44 3.34 -9.21 13.43
CA ASP A 44 3.35 -8.80 14.85
C ASP A 44 4.76 -8.47 15.39
N ALA A 45 5.57 -7.76 14.62
CA ALA A 45 6.97 -7.47 14.92
C ALA A 45 7.31 -5.98 14.74
N ASP A 46 8.32 -5.51 15.47
CA ASP A 46 8.83 -4.14 15.36
C ASP A 46 10.00 -4.08 14.36
N VAL A 47 9.78 -3.53 13.18
CA VAL A 47 10.79 -3.56 12.11
C VAL A 47 10.97 -2.19 11.45
N THR A 48 12.22 -1.85 11.20
CA THR A 48 12.59 -0.66 10.42
C THR A 48 13.27 -1.10 9.12
N VAL A 49 12.74 -0.64 7.97
CA VAL A 49 13.33 -0.85 6.65
C VAL A 49 13.64 0.50 6.03
N ARG A 50 14.92 0.76 5.74
CA ARG A 50 15.38 2.04 5.22
C ARG A 50 16.31 1.90 4.03
N GLN A 51 16.24 2.87 3.10
CA GLN A 51 17.23 3.05 2.02
C GLN A 51 17.53 1.75 1.29
N SER A 52 16.51 0.93 1.08
CA SER A 52 16.63 -0.41 0.51
C SER A 52 15.83 -0.52 -0.79
N THR A 53 16.21 -1.47 -1.64
CA THR A 53 15.55 -1.69 -2.93
C THR A 53 14.94 -3.08 -3.01
N PHE A 54 13.77 -3.15 -3.63
CA PHE A 54 12.99 -4.37 -3.83
C PHE A 54 12.59 -4.44 -5.30
N ARG A 55 12.83 -5.58 -5.96
CA ARG A 55 12.47 -5.74 -7.36
C ARG A 55 12.22 -7.19 -7.74
N ASP A 56 11.45 -7.40 -8.79
CA ASP A 56 11.22 -8.71 -9.40
C ASP A 56 10.76 -9.76 -8.35
N SER A 57 9.82 -9.41 -7.46
CA SER A 57 9.27 -10.35 -6.49
C SER A 57 8.22 -11.25 -7.13
N GLY A 58 8.13 -12.49 -6.68
CA GLY A 58 7.05 -13.39 -7.05
C GLY A 58 5.78 -13.18 -6.22
N GLU A 59 5.92 -12.62 -5.05
CA GLU A 59 4.89 -12.18 -4.11
C GLU A 59 5.14 -10.69 -3.78
N ASP A 60 4.62 -10.18 -2.67
CA ASP A 60 4.81 -8.78 -2.28
C ASP A 60 6.28 -8.39 -2.11
N GLY A 61 6.58 -7.13 -2.22
CA GLY A 61 7.88 -6.58 -1.79
C GLY A 61 8.03 -6.67 -0.28
N ILE A 62 7.10 -6.03 0.44
CA ILE A 62 6.99 -6.10 1.90
C ILE A 62 5.52 -6.35 2.26
N ARG A 63 5.27 -7.39 3.07
CA ARG A 63 3.96 -7.64 3.65
C ARG A 63 3.99 -7.37 5.14
N VAL A 64 3.07 -6.52 5.62
CA VAL A 64 2.92 -6.17 7.04
C VAL A 64 1.58 -6.71 7.52
N ARG A 65 1.62 -7.55 8.58
CA ARG A 65 0.43 -8.16 9.16
C ARG A 65 0.37 -7.90 10.66
N ASN A 66 -0.81 -7.53 11.14
CA ASN A 66 -1.09 -7.45 12.58
C ASN A 66 -2.22 -8.44 12.90
N ILE A 67 -1.86 -9.55 13.53
CA ILE A 67 -2.79 -10.64 13.84
C ILE A 67 -3.27 -10.56 15.30
N ASP A 68 -2.39 -10.15 16.21
CA ASP A 68 -2.68 -10.10 17.66
C ASP A 68 -3.42 -8.80 18.09
N GLY A 69 -3.64 -7.86 17.16
CA GLY A 69 -4.31 -6.58 17.42
C GLY A 69 -3.47 -5.58 18.22
N ILE A 70 -2.19 -5.88 18.48
CA ILE A 70 -1.29 -4.96 19.17
C ILE A 70 -0.53 -4.14 18.12
N ASN A 71 -0.63 -2.82 18.21
CA ASN A 71 0.12 -1.94 17.30
C ASN A 71 1.62 -2.16 17.47
N ARG A 72 2.28 -2.47 16.35
CA ARG A 72 3.73 -2.60 16.25
C ARG A 72 4.33 -1.38 15.55
N THR A 73 5.59 -1.10 15.86
CA THR A 73 6.32 -0.05 15.18
C THR A 73 6.94 -0.60 13.90
N VAL A 74 6.29 -0.36 12.77
CA VAL A 74 6.85 -0.68 11.46
C VAL A 74 7.10 0.62 10.71
N LEU A 75 8.35 0.83 10.29
CA LEU A 75 8.75 1.99 9.50
C LEU A 75 9.40 1.54 8.19
N ILE A 76 8.87 2.03 7.07
CA ILE A 76 9.41 1.83 5.72
C ILE A 76 9.76 3.21 5.15
N GLU A 77 11.04 3.50 5.02
CA GLU A 77 11.52 4.85 4.73
C GLU A 77 12.58 4.89 3.62
N ASN A 78 12.43 5.80 2.65
CA ASN A 78 13.38 6.00 1.56
C ASN A 78 13.70 4.71 0.80
N CYS A 79 12.70 3.86 0.58
CA CYS A 79 12.85 2.59 -0.14
C CYS A 79 12.36 2.73 -1.58
N THR A 80 12.88 1.88 -2.47
CA THR A 80 12.48 1.82 -3.87
C THR A 80 11.93 0.43 -4.19
N PHE A 81 10.77 0.39 -4.84
CA PHE A 81 10.09 -0.82 -5.26
C PHE A 81 9.87 -0.79 -6.77
N THR A 82 10.30 -1.83 -7.47
CA THR A 82 10.25 -1.86 -8.94
C THR A 82 9.87 -3.25 -9.43
N ASP A 83 9.00 -3.31 -10.45
CA ASP A 83 8.62 -4.56 -11.13
C ASP A 83 8.06 -5.65 -10.21
N ILE A 84 7.28 -5.25 -9.20
CA ILE A 84 6.51 -6.14 -8.33
C ILE A 84 5.08 -6.15 -8.85
N ASN A 85 4.85 -6.89 -9.93
CA ASN A 85 3.63 -6.85 -10.72
C ASN A 85 3.10 -8.24 -11.13
N ASN A 86 3.55 -9.29 -10.45
CA ASN A 86 2.91 -10.58 -10.59
C ASN A 86 1.44 -10.51 -10.12
N SER A 87 0.60 -11.36 -10.65
CA SER A 87 -0.83 -11.37 -10.33
C SER A 87 -1.07 -11.52 -8.83
N GLY A 88 -1.57 -10.46 -8.19
CA GLY A 88 -1.88 -10.41 -6.77
C GLY A 88 -0.73 -10.00 -5.87
N SER A 89 0.41 -9.54 -6.42
CA SER A 89 1.56 -9.07 -5.65
C SER A 89 1.65 -7.55 -5.69
N ASP A 90 1.89 -6.92 -4.54
CA ASP A 90 1.97 -5.49 -4.37
C ASP A 90 3.34 -5.07 -3.81
N ALA A 91 3.73 -3.82 -4.02
CA ALA A 91 5.02 -3.36 -3.49
C ALA A 91 5.03 -3.39 -1.96
N ILE A 92 3.95 -2.90 -1.33
CA ILE A 92 3.71 -3.04 0.12
C ILE A 92 2.25 -3.48 0.32
N GLU A 93 2.04 -4.60 1.02
CA GLU A 93 0.72 -5.04 1.44
C GLU A 93 0.53 -4.85 2.96
N CYS A 94 -0.59 -4.25 3.36
CA CYS A 94 -0.96 -4.05 4.77
C CYS A 94 -2.23 -4.84 5.11
N ASN A 95 -2.11 -5.79 6.03
CA ASN A 95 -3.23 -6.58 6.55
C ASN A 95 -3.44 -6.30 8.04
N SER A 96 -4.50 -5.60 8.37
CA SER A 96 -4.82 -5.14 9.73
C SER A 96 -3.65 -4.38 10.39
N ALA A 97 -2.80 -3.76 9.58
CA ALA A 97 -1.55 -3.14 10.00
C ALA A 97 -1.48 -1.69 9.52
N SER A 98 -0.91 -0.83 10.36
CA SER A 98 -0.79 0.60 10.09
C SER A 98 0.67 1.05 10.23
N PRO A 99 1.55 0.64 9.29
CA PRO A 99 2.94 1.06 9.30
C PRO A 99 3.08 2.56 8.98
N THR A 100 4.23 3.13 9.32
CA THR A 100 4.66 4.42 8.77
C THR A 100 5.40 4.17 7.46
N ILE A 101 4.93 4.79 6.37
CA ILE A 101 5.54 4.70 5.03
C ILE A 101 5.91 6.11 4.60
N THR A 102 7.18 6.36 4.32
CA THR A 102 7.66 7.71 4.05
C THR A 102 8.72 7.77 2.95
N ALA A 103 8.59 8.74 2.05
CA ALA A 103 9.56 9.04 1.00
C ALA A 103 9.99 7.83 0.16
N CYS A 104 9.06 6.90 -0.11
CA CYS A 104 9.29 5.73 -0.94
C CYS A 104 8.95 6.00 -2.40
N THR A 105 9.63 5.30 -3.32
CA THR A 105 9.40 5.37 -4.76
C THR A 105 8.97 4.02 -5.28
N PHE A 106 7.93 4.03 -6.13
CA PHE A 106 7.32 2.85 -6.69
C PHE A 106 7.26 2.97 -8.21
N THR A 107 7.66 1.94 -8.95
CA THR A 107 7.68 1.95 -10.41
C THR A 107 7.28 0.58 -10.94
N ASN A 108 6.28 0.53 -11.81
CA ASN A 108 5.82 -0.68 -12.47
C ASN A 108 5.45 -1.81 -11.49
N ASN A 109 4.78 -1.47 -10.39
CA ASN A 109 4.20 -2.45 -9.47
C ASN A 109 2.71 -2.66 -9.81
N ASN A 110 2.06 -3.64 -9.19
CA ASN A 110 0.61 -3.80 -9.29
C ASN A 110 -0.11 -2.72 -8.44
N ALA A 111 0.33 -2.52 -7.20
CA ALA A 111 0.02 -1.34 -6.40
C ALA A 111 1.26 -0.85 -5.65
N ALA A 112 1.35 0.45 -5.37
CA ALA A 112 2.37 1.00 -4.47
C ALA A 112 2.14 0.51 -3.04
N VAL A 113 0.90 0.61 -2.59
CA VAL A 113 0.45 0.10 -1.29
C VAL A 113 -0.93 -0.50 -1.46
N TRP A 114 -1.13 -1.71 -0.97
CA TRP A 114 -2.44 -2.34 -0.89
C TRP A 114 -2.91 -2.38 0.56
N LEU A 115 -4.17 -2.01 0.79
CA LEU A 115 -4.78 -1.94 2.13
C LEU A 115 -6.00 -2.83 2.20
N ASP A 116 -6.07 -3.65 3.25
CA ASP A 116 -7.35 -4.21 3.68
C ASP A 116 -8.21 -3.15 4.40
N GLY A 117 -9.45 -3.49 4.74
CA GLY A 117 -10.38 -2.55 5.37
C GLY A 117 -10.09 -2.18 6.82
N THR A 118 -8.96 -2.61 7.36
CA THR A 118 -8.58 -2.39 8.77
C THR A 118 -7.21 -1.75 8.89
N SER A 119 -6.60 -1.41 7.76
CA SER A 119 -5.25 -0.83 7.67
C SER A 119 -5.33 0.67 7.35
N PHE A 120 -4.72 1.48 8.21
CA PHE A 120 -4.61 2.93 8.06
C PHE A 120 -3.14 3.35 8.25
N PRO A 121 -2.27 3.18 7.25
CA PRO A 121 -0.88 3.59 7.33
C PRO A 121 -0.74 5.09 7.59
N HIS A 122 0.31 5.46 8.32
CA HIS A 122 0.73 6.84 8.42
C HIS A 122 1.68 7.19 7.27
N PHE A 123 1.30 8.18 6.46
CA PHE A 123 2.13 8.69 5.38
C PHE A 123 2.81 9.99 5.78
N SER A 124 4.12 10.07 5.66
CA SER A 124 4.88 11.30 5.88
C SER A 124 5.93 11.50 4.79
N GLY A 125 5.92 12.69 4.18
CA GLY A 125 6.67 12.89 2.95
C GLY A 125 5.97 12.23 1.75
N ASP A 126 5.98 12.91 0.62
CA ASP A 126 5.27 12.45 -0.56
C ASP A 126 5.85 11.13 -1.08
N LEU A 127 5.00 10.16 -1.32
CA LEU A 127 5.32 8.98 -2.10
C LEU A 127 5.39 9.37 -3.59
N VAL A 128 6.16 8.63 -4.36
CA VAL A 128 6.25 8.79 -5.81
C VAL A 128 5.91 7.45 -6.45
N ALA A 129 4.84 7.42 -7.24
CA ALA A 129 4.39 6.19 -7.90
C ALA A 129 3.77 6.47 -9.26
N ASP A 130 3.77 5.45 -10.13
CA ASP A 130 3.00 5.37 -11.36
C ASP A 130 1.68 4.58 -11.18
N ASP A 131 1.30 4.32 -9.94
CA ASP A 131 0.07 3.67 -9.48
C ASP A 131 -0.45 4.38 -8.22
N GLY A 132 -1.10 3.69 -7.27
CA GLY A 132 -1.67 4.34 -6.09
C GLY A 132 -1.73 3.45 -4.85
N VAL A 133 -2.39 3.96 -3.83
CA VAL A 133 -2.80 3.21 -2.65
C VAL A 133 -4.12 2.50 -2.97
N ARG A 134 -4.12 1.18 -3.15
CA ARG A 134 -5.32 0.40 -3.44
C ARG A 134 -6.11 0.07 -2.18
N LEU A 135 -7.40 0.33 -2.23
CA LEU A 135 -8.37 0.02 -1.20
C LEU A 135 -9.16 -1.22 -1.63
N ALA A 136 -8.94 -2.34 -0.95
CA ALA A 136 -9.71 -3.55 -1.17
C ALA A 136 -11.18 -3.39 -0.75
N ASN A 137 -12.05 -4.29 -1.23
CA ASN A 137 -13.41 -4.40 -0.73
C ASN A 137 -13.41 -4.64 0.78
N ALA A 138 -14.10 -3.78 1.54
CA ALA A 138 -14.00 -3.80 3.00
C ALA A 138 -15.22 -3.22 3.72
N THR A 139 -15.47 -3.80 4.90
CA THR A 139 -16.27 -3.16 5.95
C THR A 139 -15.32 -2.75 7.07
N TYR A 140 -15.26 -1.45 7.37
CA TYR A 140 -14.35 -0.95 8.39
C TYR A 140 -14.78 -1.38 9.79
N ASP A 141 -13.83 -1.77 10.63
CA ASP A 141 -14.06 -2.25 12.00
C ASP A 141 -13.60 -1.24 13.07
N ARG A 142 -12.95 -0.15 12.64
CA ARG A 142 -12.41 0.90 13.49
C ARG A 142 -12.41 2.25 12.78
N ASP A 143 -12.30 3.32 13.57
CA ASP A 143 -12.05 4.66 13.05
C ASP A 143 -10.71 4.72 12.32
N GLY A 144 -10.66 5.51 11.24
CA GLY A 144 -9.47 5.67 10.46
C GLY A 144 -9.36 6.98 9.73
N THR A 145 -8.18 7.20 9.15
CA THR A 145 -7.92 8.39 8.31
C THR A 145 -7.25 7.94 7.01
N TRP A 146 -7.76 8.43 5.89
CA TRP A 146 -7.01 8.41 4.64
C TRP A 146 -6.15 9.66 4.62
N GLU A 147 -4.88 9.49 4.97
CA GLU A 147 -3.91 10.56 4.98
C GLU A 147 -3.43 10.91 3.58
N TYR A 148 -3.01 12.15 3.35
CA TYR A 148 -2.40 12.53 2.08
C TYR A 148 -1.06 11.80 1.88
N ALA A 149 -0.98 10.96 0.86
CA ALA A 149 0.18 10.13 0.56
C ALA A 149 1.09 10.68 -0.56
N GLY A 150 0.69 11.76 -1.23
CA GLY A 150 1.35 12.24 -2.45
C GLY A 150 0.92 11.53 -3.74
N ILE A 151 0.26 10.38 -3.61
CA ILE A 151 -0.28 9.53 -4.70
C ILE A 151 -1.77 9.28 -4.45
N PRO A 152 -2.58 8.93 -5.48
CA PRO A 152 -4.01 8.72 -5.31
C PRO A 152 -4.33 7.44 -4.55
N TYR A 153 -5.48 7.44 -3.88
CA TYR A 153 -6.16 6.23 -3.45
C TYR A 153 -6.99 5.66 -4.60
N ILE A 154 -6.93 4.36 -4.79
CA ILE A 154 -7.67 3.63 -5.82
C ILE A 154 -8.76 2.80 -5.15
N LEU A 155 -10.02 3.17 -5.39
CA LEU A 155 -11.15 2.39 -4.93
C LEU A 155 -11.28 1.12 -5.79
N ASP A 156 -10.84 0.00 -5.27
CA ASP A 156 -10.78 -1.30 -5.96
C ASP A 156 -11.74 -2.33 -5.35
N GLY A 157 -12.79 -1.83 -4.71
CA GLY A 157 -13.88 -2.57 -4.10
C GLY A 157 -14.84 -1.65 -3.36
N ASP A 158 -15.96 -2.19 -2.90
CA ASP A 158 -16.90 -1.47 -2.05
C ASP A 158 -16.31 -1.23 -0.66
N ILE A 159 -16.46 0.00 -0.16
CA ILE A 159 -16.11 0.37 1.21
C ILE A 159 -17.39 0.62 1.98
N THR A 160 -17.55 -0.06 3.12
CA THR A 160 -18.65 0.21 4.06
C THR A 160 -18.08 0.81 5.34
N ILE A 161 -18.65 1.94 5.77
CA ILE A 161 -18.37 2.60 7.04
C ILE A 161 -19.59 2.35 7.94
N PRO A 162 -19.54 1.35 8.86
CA PRO A 162 -20.69 0.96 9.67
C PRO A 162 -21.05 2.01 10.72
N GLU A 163 -22.25 1.85 11.31
CA GLU A 163 -22.68 2.66 12.46
C GLU A 163 -21.65 2.62 13.60
N GLY A 164 -21.32 3.79 14.13
CA GLY A 164 -20.34 3.95 15.21
C GLY A 164 -18.89 4.08 14.74
N ILE A 165 -18.60 3.89 13.45
CA ILE A 165 -17.27 4.04 12.86
C ILE A 165 -17.17 5.38 12.13
N ALA A 166 -16.00 6.02 12.24
CA ALA A 166 -15.70 7.28 11.58
C ALA A 166 -14.49 7.16 10.64
N LEU A 167 -14.68 7.61 9.38
CA LEU A 167 -13.59 7.81 8.42
C LEU A 167 -13.36 9.31 8.20
N ILE A 168 -12.10 9.73 8.29
CA ILE A 168 -11.67 11.06 7.92
C ILE A 168 -10.84 10.94 6.63
N VAL A 169 -11.05 11.86 5.71
CA VAL A 169 -10.22 12.00 4.50
C VAL A 169 -9.53 13.35 4.57
N ASP A 170 -8.20 13.33 4.58
CA ASP A 170 -7.39 14.53 4.72
C ASP A 170 -7.46 15.45 3.48
N PRO A 171 -7.12 16.75 3.64
CA PRO A 171 -6.98 17.66 2.51
C PRO A 171 -5.98 17.13 1.45
N LYS A 172 -6.18 17.49 0.18
CA LYS A 172 -5.39 17.08 -1.00
C LYS A 172 -5.55 15.61 -1.43
N VAL A 173 -6.21 14.78 -0.65
CA VAL A 173 -6.42 13.37 -1.04
C VAL A 173 -7.17 13.33 -2.36
N VAL A 174 -6.66 12.51 -3.28
CA VAL A 174 -7.34 12.15 -4.53
C VAL A 174 -7.79 10.71 -4.42
N VAL A 175 -9.07 10.45 -4.72
CA VAL A 175 -9.65 9.10 -4.77
C VAL A 175 -10.10 8.84 -6.20
N LYS A 176 -9.59 7.78 -6.80
CA LYS A 176 -9.95 7.34 -8.16
C LYS A 176 -10.73 6.03 -8.11
N GLY A 177 -11.93 6.01 -8.69
CA GLY A 177 -12.71 4.78 -8.84
C GLY A 177 -12.16 3.92 -9.97
N ASN A 178 -11.84 2.65 -9.67
CA ASN A 178 -11.36 1.68 -10.67
C ASN A 178 -12.51 1.14 -11.53
N ASP A 179 -13.72 1.02 -10.98
CA ASP A 179 -14.90 0.57 -11.72
C ASP A 179 -16.14 1.39 -11.31
N TYR A 180 -17.15 1.44 -12.20
CA TYR A 180 -18.44 2.10 -11.93
C TYR A 180 -19.32 1.35 -10.92
N TRP A 181 -18.97 0.13 -10.55
CA TRP A 181 -19.67 -0.67 -9.54
C TRP A 181 -19.24 -0.36 -8.10
N TYR A 182 -18.05 0.20 -7.90
CA TYR A 182 -17.52 0.40 -6.55
C TYR A 182 -18.03 1.67 -5.92
N SER A 183 -18.42 1.56 -4.66
CA SER A 183 -19.10 2.61 -3.91
C SER A 183 -18.58 2.70 -2.47
N ILE A 184 -18.79 3.85 -1.86
CA ILE A 184 -18.59 4.04 -0.42
C ILE A 184 -19.96 4.13 0.23
N PHE A 185 -20.29 3.16 1.07
CA PHE A 185 -21.54 3.11 1.84
C PHE A 185 -21.28 3.64 3.24
N VAL A 186 -22.07 4.63 3.67
CA VAL A 186 -21.87 5.33 4.94
C VAL A 186 -23.09 5.15 5.83
N ASP A 187 -23.00 4.24 6.80
CA ASP A 187 -23.96 4.10 7.89
C ASP A 187 -23.46 4.81 9.17
N GLY A 188 -22.12 5.00 9.27
CA GLY A 188 -21.45 5.71 10.35
C GLY A 188 -21.17 7.18 10.01
N SER A 189 -19.92 7.59 10.06
CA SER A 189 -19.50 8.97 9.79
C SER A 189 -18.38 9.05 8.74
N LEU A 190 -18.56 9.91 7.73
CA LEU A 190 -17.54 10.27 6.76
C LEU A 190 -17.29 11.78 6.84
N THR A 191 -16.06 12.17 7.11
CA THR A 191 -15.63 13.58 7.10
C THR A 191 -14.62 13.80 5.98
N LEU A 192 -14.99 14.62 5.00
CA LEU A 192 -14.08 15.10 3.97
C LEU A 192 -13.49 16.44 4.43
N ALA A 193 -12.23 16.42 4.89
CA ALA A 193 -11.60 17.58 5.54
C ALA A 193 -10.92 18.54 4.54
N GLY A 194 -11.31 18.53 3.27
CA GLY A 194 -10.78 19.41 2.23
C GLY A 194 -10.95 20.89 2.54
N THR A 195 -10.08 21.69 1.97
CA THR A 195 -10.13 23.16 2.05
C THR A 195 -10.27 23.78 0.65
N GLU A 196 -10.50 25.10 0.58
CA GLU A 196 -10.55 25.82 -0.71
C GLU A 196 -9.22 25.72 -1.49
N ILE A 197 -8.10 25.70 -0.76
CA ILE A 197 -6.75 25.61 -1.37
C ILE A 197 -6.35 24.18 -1.64
N ASP A 198 -6.74 23.24 -0.76
CA ASP A 198 -6.39 21.82 -0.78
C ASP A 198 -7.68 20.97 -0.81
N PRO A 199 -8.42 20.97 -1.94
CA PRO A 199 -9.65 20.19 -2.05
C PRO A 199 -9.36 18.70 -2.07
N ILE A 200 -10.34 17.90 -1.62
CA ILE A 200 -10.36 16.46 -1.86
C ILE A 200 -11.02 16.23 -3.23
N ILE A 201 -10.45 15.35 -4.03
CA ILE A 201 -10.93 15.08 -5.38
C ILE A 201 -11.36 13.62 -5.49
N PHE A 202 -12.59 13.39 -5.94
CA PHE A 202 -13.06 12.07 -6.36
C PHE A 202 -13.22 12.08 -7.89
N THR A 203 -12.56 11.13 -8.56
CA THR A 203 -12.60 11.02 -10.02
C THR A 203 -12.50 9.55 -10.46
N SER A 204 -12.33 9.30 -11.74
CA SER A 204 -12.14 7.96 -12.32
C SER A 204 -10.66 7.65 -12.50
N MET A 205 -10.27 6.37 -12.47
CA MET A 205 -8.93 5.94 -12.89
C MET A 205 -8.60 6.33 -14.33
N ARG A 206 -9.63 6.62 -15.16
CA ARG A 206 -9.46 7.07 -16.55
C ARG A 206 -9.22 8.57 -16.68
N ASP A 207 -9.19 9.30 -15.57
CA ASP A 207 -8.91 10.73 -15.56
C ASP A 207 -7.41 10.94 -15.28
N ASP A 208 -6.62 10.98 -16.35
CA ASP A 208 -5.17 11.19 -16.26
C ASP A 208 -4.79 12.64 -16.01
N THR A 209 -5.76 13.57 -16.12
CA THR A 209 -5.52 14.99 -15.83
C THR A 209 -5.33 15.26 -14.33
N ILE A 210 -5.79 14.35 -13.49
CA ILE A 210 -5.69 14.42 -12.01
C ILE A 210 -4.82 13.27 -11.53
N ALA A 211 -3.73 13.57 -10.83
CA ALA A 211 -2.78 12.62 -10.24
C ALA A 211 -2.18 11.59 -11.25
N GLY A 212 -2.18 11.90 -12.54
CA GLY A 212 -1.50 11.14 -13.58
C GLY A 212 -2.20 9.87 -14.05
N ASP A 213 -1.56 9.17 -14.98
CA ASP A 213 -2.02 7.93 -15.59
C ASP A 213 -1.80 6.74 -14.63
N THR A 214 -2.79 6.48 -13.76
CA THR A 214 -2.73 5.40 -12.76
C THR A 214 -3.25 4.05 -13.27
N ASN A 215 -3.93 4.03 -14.41
CA ASN A 215 -4.38 2.81 -15.07
C ASN A 215 -3.43 2.33 -16.18
N LYS A 216 -2.37 3.11 -16.45
CA LYS A 216 -1.28 2.81 -17.41
C LYS A 216 -1.79 2.52 -18.82
N ASP A 217 -2.87 3.21 -19.26
CA ASP A 217 -3.44 3.03 -20.59
C ASP A 217 -2.88 4.03 -21.63
N ALA A 218 -2.04 4.96 -21.18
CA ALA A 218 -1.37 5.99 -21.99
C ALA A 218 -2.33 6.90 -22.81
N ASN A 219 -3.58 7.00 -22.40
CA ASN A 219 -4.58 7.86 -23.00
C ASN A 219 -4.82 9.07 -22.08
N ALA A 220 -4.44 10.28 -22.51
CA ALA A 220 -4.71 11.53 -21.81
C ALA A 220 -6.07 12.13 -22.22
#